data_e54f27e1452e410da62dedd8db167498
#
_entry.id   e54f27e1452e410da62dedd8db167498
#
_cell.length_a   1.000
_cell.length_b   1.000
_cell.length_c   1.000
_cell.angle_alpha   90.00
_cell.angle_beta   90.00
_cell.angle_gamma   90.00
#
_symmetry.space_group_name_H-M   'P 1'
#
loop_
_entity.id
_entity.type
_entity.pdbx_description
1 polymer ?
#
loop_
_entity_poly.entity_id
_entity_poly.type
_entity_poly.pdbx_seq_one_letter_code
_entity_poly.pdbx_strand_id
1 'polypeptide(L)'
;MANHEINEDQDALTRALRMIETGDPVHADVYNALFSVLINNDVFLEKLANKMIQQAMISHVTDCTNSDMVMGADQGPVFTKLIEKVKEQVDVLNTKRKISNISYIKSSEDVDIGHFYLTQHGAVVTMTLSFTLKKSVPQESYENVIIGYLRSDIKPVQETWTLMGEQGSNKSHQGRVKSNGQIELWCWGADALDKDHIFSCTAVFLVNT
;
A
#
# COMPACT_ATOMS: atom_id res chain seq x y z
N MET A 1 -49.95 17.77 -40.67
CA MET A 1 -50.36 18.24 -39.35
C MET A 1 -49.27 19.19 -38.86
N ALA A 2 -49.65 20.36 -38.39
CA ALA A 2 -48.71 21.29 -37.79
C ALA A 2 -48.56 20.90 -36.29
N ASN A 3 -47.33 20.78 -35.80
CA ASN A 3 -47.03 20.56 -34.38
C ASN A 3 -46.84 21.93 -33.70
N HIS A 4 -47.03 21.96 -32.37
CA HIS A 4 -46.65 23.13 -31.55
C HIS A 4 -45.12 23.28 -31.58
N GLU A 5 -44.65 24.52 -31.82
CA GLU A 5 -43.23 24.83 -31.66
C GLU A 5 -42.88 24.87 -30.17
N ILE A 6 -41.81 24.20 -29.81
CA ILE A 6 -41.27 24.17 -28.46
C ILE A 6 -40.25 25.30 -28.31
N ASN A 7 -40.44 26.15 -27.31
CA ASN A 7 -39.45 27.14 -26.95
C ASN A 7 -38.41 26.51 -25.99
N GLU A 8 -37.28 26.11 -26.57
CA GLU A 8 -36.19 25.49 -25.82
C GLU A 8 -35.43 26.48 -24.91
N ASP A 9 -35.54 27.76 -25.15
CA ASP A 9 -34.87 28.82 -24.41
C ASP A 9 -35.69 29.34 -23.22
N GLN A 10 -36.83 28.69 -22.92
CA GLN A 10 -37.61 29.05 -21.76
C GLN A 10 -36.86 28.76 -20.47
N ASP A 11 -36.56 29.79 -19.68
CA ASP A 11 -35.79 29.77 -18.44
C ASP A 11 -36.65 29.97 -17.15
N ALA A 12 -37.96 30.21 -17.31
CA ALA A 12 -38.89 30.29 -16.21
C ALA A 12 -40.30 29.79 -16.58
N LEU A 13 -41.05 29.30 -15.60
CA LEU A 13 -42.45 28.93 -15.79
C LEU A 13 -43.33 30.13 -16.06
N THR A 14 -44.15 30.04 -17.09
CA THR A 14 -45.25 31.01 -17.33
C THR A 14 -46.39 30.68 -16.39
N ARG A 15 -46.53 31.46 -15.30
CA ARG A 15 -47.51 31.21 -14.21
C ARG A 15 -48.90 31.80 -14.44
N ALA A 16 -49.01 32.71 -15.37
CA ALA A 16 -50.27 33.36 -15.68
C ALA A 16 -50.83 32.87 -17.01
N LEU A 17 -51.84 32.03 -17.00
CA LEU A 17 -52.59 31.67 -18.18
C LEU A 17 -53.83 32.59 -18.27
N ARG A 18 -54.10 33.08 -19.45
CA ARG A 18 -55.34 33.81 -19.69
C ARG A 18 -56.54 32.89 -19.51
N MET A 19 -57.54 33.30 -18.77
CA MET A 19 -58.83 32.63 -18.70
C MET A 19 -59.60 32.80 -20.01
N ILE A 20 -60.22 31.72 -20.48
CA ILE A 20 -61.15 31.78 -21.60
C ILE A 20 -62.49 32.33 -21.11
N GLU A 21 -62.99 33.37 -21.71
CA GLU A 21 -64.26 33.98 -21.36
C GLU A 21 -65.33 33.59 -22.37
N THR A 22 -66.61 33.71 -21.97
CA THR A 22 -67.78 33.33 -22.81
C THR A 22 -67.89 34.18 -24.11
N GLY A 23 -67.21 35.31 -24.16
CA GLY A 23 -67.14 36.16 -25.35
C GLY A 23 -65.97 35.91 -26.27
N ASP A 24 -65.05 34.97 -25.92
CA ASP A 24 -63.91 34.67 -26.73
C ASP A 24 -64.33 33.93 -28.01
N PRO A 25 -63.74 34.29 -29.18
CA PRO A 25 -63.99 33.55 -30.38
C PRO A 25 -63.53 32.11 -30.27
N VAL A 26 -64.36 31.15 -30.71
CA VAL A 26 -64.04 29.71 -30.76
C VAL A 26 -63.10 29.47 -31.94
N HIS A 27 -61.92 30.06 -31.88
CA HIS A 27 -60.87 29.92 -32.86
C HIS A 27 -59.75 29.01 -32.38
N ALA A 28 -59.25 28.17 -33.27
CA ALA A 28 -58.13 27.27 -32.96
C ALA A 28 -56.90 28.01 -32.43
N ASP A 29 -56.67 29.26 -32.90
CA ASP A 29 -55.51 30.05 -32.48
C ASP A 29 -55.54 30.45 -30.99
N VAL A 30 -56.75 30.69 -30.41
CA VAL A 30 -56.89 31.01 -28.98
C VAL A 30 -56.49 29.81 -28.11
N TYR A 31 -56.93 28.62 -28.51
CA TYR A 31 -56.58 27.36 -27.77
C TYR A 31 -55.11 26.96 -28.00
N ASN A 32 -54.64 27.12 -29.28
CA ASN A 32 -53.25 26.80 -29.62
C ASN A 32 -52.26 27.67 -28.83
N ALA A 33 -52.58 28.96 -28.61
CA ALA A 33 -51.74 29.85 -27.78
C ALA A 33 -51.64 29.33 -26.32
N LEU A 34 -52.76 28.91 -25.72
CA LEU A 34 -52.78 28.34 -24.36
C LEU A 34 -52.03 27.01 -24.27
N PHE A 35 -52.25 26.13 -25.26
CA PHE A 35 -51.54 24.84 -25.32
C PHE A 35 -50.05 25.02 -25.51
N SER A 36 -49.59 25.97 -26.32
CA SER A 36 -48.17 26.28 -26.45
C SER A 36 -47.51 26.66 -25.13
N VAL A 37 -48.20 27.46 -24.31
CA VAL A 37 -47.68 27.83 -22.97
C VAL A 37 -47.58 26.63 -22.08
N LEU A 38 -48.59 25.73 -22.05
CA LEU A 38 -48.59 24.53 -21.26
C LEU A 38 -47.48 23.58 -21.67
N ILE A 39 -47.34 23.31 -22.98
CA ILE A 39 -46.30 22.44 -23.51
C ILE A 39 -44.89 22.97 -23.19
N ASN A 40 -44.65 24.26 -23.34
CA ASN A 40 -43.37 24.87 -22.99
C ASN A 40 -43.08 24.78 -21.51
N ASN A 41 -44.08 24.95 -20.65
CA ASN A 41 -43.91 24.72 -19.21
C ASN A 41 -43.56 23.26 -18.87
N ASP A 42 -44.21 22.28 -19.54
CA ASP A 42 -43.92 20.89 -19.34
C ASP A 42 -42.46 20.53 -19.76
N VAL A 43 -42.00 21.03 -20.90
CA VAL A 43 -40.61 20.86 -21.36
C VAL A 43 -39.61 21.50 -20.39
N PHE A 44 -39.93 22.69 -19.87
CA PHE A 44 -39.09 23.33 -18.84
C PHE A 44 -39.01 22.48 -17.56
N LEU A 45 -40.14 21.95 -17.07
CA LEU A 45 -40.20 21.10 -15.89
C LEU A 45 -39.44 19.79 -16.10
N GLU A 46 -39.53 19.17 -17.29
CA GLU A 46 -38.76 17.98 -17.65
C GLU A 46 -37.26 18.24 -17.59
N LYS A 47 -36.80 19.35 -18.21
CA LYS A 47 -35.38 19.75 -18.15
C LYS A 47 -34.92 20.00 -16.71
N LEU A 48 -35.74 20.67 -15.89
CA LEU A 48 -35.44 20.91 -14.49
C LEU A 48 -35.36 19.60 -13.69
N ALA A 49 -36.32 18.69 -13.87
CA ALA A 49 -36.33 17.40 -13.20
C ALA A 49 -35.11 16.54 -13.52
N ASN A 50 -34.74 16.47 -14.81
CA ASN A 50 -33.54 15.75 -15.25
C ASN A 50 -32.26 16.33 -14.63
N LYS A 51 -32.16 17.66 -14.53
CA LYS A 51 -31.03 18.33 -13.87
C LYS A 51 -30.99 18.03 -12.37
N MET A 52 -32.13 18.02 -11.67
CA MET A 52 -32.21 17.70 -10.26
C MET A 52 -31.88 16.24 -9.98
N ILE A 53 -32.33 15.29 -10.84
CA ILE A 53 -31.99 13.88 -10.73
C ILE A 53 -30.48 13.71 -10.87
N GLN A 54 -29.86 14.34 -11.88
CA GLN A 54 -28.40 14.28 -12.05
C GLN A 54 -27.63 14.80 -10.85
N GLN A 55 -28.08 15.90 -10.23
CA GLN A 55 -27.45 16.42 -9.02
C GLN A 55 -27.61 15.49 -7.80
N ALA A 56 -28.79 14.89 -7.63
CA ALA A 56 -29.05 13.96 -6.54
C ALA A 56 -28.25 12.65 -6.67
N MET A 57 -27.84 12.30 -7.89
CA MET A 57 -27.02 11.11 -8.17
C MET A 57 -25.50 11.35 -8.00
N ILE A 58 -25.08 12.58 -7.70
CA ILE A 58 -23.65 12.89 -7.50
C ILE A 58 -23.31 12.73 -6.02
N SER A 59 -22.40 11.81 -5.72
CA SER A 59 -21.84 11.62 -4.38
C SER A 59 -20.59 12.49 -4.19
N HIS A 60 -20.56 13.22 -3.09
CA HIS A 60 -19.42 14.01 -2.64
C HIS A 60 -18.63 13.33 -1.51
N VAL A 61 -18.89 12.06 -1.27
CA VAL A 61 -18.20 11.25 -0.26
C VAL A 61 -17.41 10.12 -0.91
N THR A 62 -16.22 9.84 -0.38
CA THR A 62 -15.29 8.87 -0.95
C THR A 62 -15.63 7.42 -0.62
N ASP A 63 -16.50 7.20 0.36
CA ASP A 63 -16.94 5.89 0.85
C ASP A 63 -18.37 5.52 0.41
N CYS A 64 -18.90 6.20 -0.61
CA CYS A 64 -20.21 5.91 -1.14
C CYS A 64 -20.27 4.49 -1.73
N THR A 65 -21.14 3.67 -1.15
CA THR A 65 -21.39 2.28 -1.59
C THR A 65 -22.60 2.14 -2.50
N ASN A 66 -23.31 3.23 -2.77
CA ASN A 66 -24.47 3.21 -3.65
C ASN A 66 -24.06 3.15 -5.12
N SER A 67 -24.40 2.05 -5.80
CA SER A 67 -24.08 1.82 -7.22
C SER A 67 -24.77 2.79 -8.19
N ASP A 68 -25.84 3.43 -7.75
CA ASP A 68 -26.63 4.35 -8.57
C ASP A 68 -26.11 5.79 -8.51
N MET A 69 -25.07 6.04 -7.72
CA MET A 69 -24.45 7.35 -7.57
C MET A 69 -23.13 7.44 -8.34
N VAL A 70 -22.88 8.58 -8.94
CA VAL A 70 -21.61 8.93 -9.58
C VAL A 70 -20.76 9.78 -8.65
N MET A 71 -19.46 9.54 -8.72
CA MET A 71 -18.50 10.34 -7.97
C MET A 71 -18.47 11.78 -8.46
N GLY A 72 -18.59 12.74 -7.55
CA GLY A 72 -18.50 14.16 -7.87
C GLY A 72 -17.08 14.54 -8.36
N ALA A 73 -17.01 15.54 -9.21
CA ALA A 73 -15.73 16.03 -9.75
C ALA A 73 -14.75 16.52 -8.67
N ASP A 74 -15.24 16.95 -7.53
CA ASP A 74 -14.46 17.40 -6.36
C ASP A 74 -13.75 16.22 -5.67
N GLN A 75 -14.19 14.99 -5.87
CA GLN A 75 -13.56 13.80 -5.32
C GLN A 75 -12.33 13.32 -6.11
N GLY A 76 -12.22 13.71 -7.39
CA GLY A 76 -11.06 13.37 -8.22
C GLY A 76 -9.70 13.73 -7.59
N PRO A 77 -9.52 14.99 -7.13
CA PRO A 77 -8.27 15.38 -6.44
C PRO A 77 -8.01 14.63 -5.14
N VAL A 78 -9.05 14.21 -4.41
CA VAL A 78 -8.91 13.41 -3.17
C VAL A 78 -8.37 12.03 -3.49
N PHE A 79 -8.94 11.35 -4.49
CA PHE A 79 -8.46 10.05 -4.95
C PHE A 79 -7.03 10.12 -5.49
N THR A 80 -6.70 11.16 -6.27
CA THR A 80 -5.33 11.34 -6.76
C THR A 80 -4.33 11.41 -5.60
N LYS A 81 -4.61 12.20 -4.57
CA LYS A 81 -3.75 12.30 -3.37
C LYS A 81 -3.64 10.95 -2.61
N LEU A 82 -4.73 10.20 -2.52
CA LEU A 82 -4.70 8.88 -1.87
C LEU A 82 -3.85 7.89 -2.67
N ILE A 83 -3.99 7.88 -4.00
CA ILE A 83 -3.18 7.03 -4.88
C ILE A 83 -1.70 7.40 -4.79
N GLU A 84 -1.35 8.68 -4.81
CA GLU A 84 0.02 9.16 -4.62
C GLU A 84 0.59 8.70 -3.28
N LYS A 85 -0.15 8.85 -2.19
CA LYS A 85 0.27 8.39 -0.86
C LYS A 85 0.49 6.87 -0.80
N VAL A 86 -0.41 6.09 -1.41
CA VAL A 86 -0.24 4.62 -1.49
C VAL A 86 0.99 4.28 -2.32
N LYS A 87 1.21 4.96 -3.44
CA LYS A 87 2.40 4.77 -4.28
C LYS A 87 3.68 5.06 -3.51
N GLU A 88 3.74 6.17 -2.78
CA GLU A 88 4.89 6.49 -1.92
C GLU A 88 5.16 5.39 -0.88
N GLN A 89 4.11 4.89 -0.23
CA GLN A 89 4.24 3.80 0.75
C GLN A 89 4.73 2.49 0.10
N VAL A 90 4.23 2.16 -1.09
CA VAL A 90 4.68 0.99 -1.86
C VAL A 90 6.14 1.15 -2.28
N ASP A 91 6.55 2.34 -2.71
CA ASP A 91 7.94 2.62 -3.07
C ASP A 91 8.88 2.47 -1.88
N VAL A 92 8.48 2.94 -0.69
CA VAL A 92 9.24 2.73 0.57
C VAL A 92 9.37 1.25 0.89
N LEU A 93 8.28 0.47 0.80
CA LEU A 93 8.30 -0.97 1.04
C LEU A 93 9.17 -1.73 0.03
N ASN A 94 9.20 -1.28 -1.21
CA ASN A 94 9.98 -1.89 -2.30
C ASN A 94 11.42 -1.41 -2.35
N THR A 95 11.78 -0.40 -1.56
CA THR A 95 13.15 0.13 -1.55
C THR A 95 14.12 -0.97 -1.12
N LYS A 96 14.99 -1.36 -2.05
CA LYS A 96 16.04 -2.34 -1.80
C LYS A 96 17.31 -1.64 -1.32
N ARG A 97 17.68 -1.90 -0.08
CA ARG A 97 18.94 -1.46 0.49
C ARG A 97 19.94 -2.63 0.51
N LYS A 98 21.02 -2.49 -0.24
CA LYS A 98 22.13 -3.43 -0.21
C LYS A 98 23.27 -2.87 0.63
N ILE A 99 23.66 -3.62 1.66
CA ILE A 99 24.77 -3.27 2.54
C ILE A 99 25.82 -4.37 2.42
N SER A 100 26.99 -4.03 1.93
CA SER A 100 28.14 -4.94 1.85
C SER A 100 29.31 -4.39 2.66
N ASN A 101 29.03 -3.87 3.85
CA ASN A 101 30.02 -3.23 4.68
C ASN A 101 30.10 -3.94 6.04
N ILE A 102 31.28 -4.47 6.32
CA ILE A 102 31.60 -5.16 7.58
C ILE A 102 31.39 -4.27 8.82
N SER A 103 31.34 -2.93 8.67
CA SER A 103 31.04 -2.01 9.77
C SER A 103 29.64 -2.15 10.36
N TYR A 104 28.73 -2.87 9.70
CA TYR A 104 27.39 -3.18 10.24
C TYR A 104 27.37 -4.35 11.22
N ILE A 105 28.48 -5.08 11.33
CA ILE A 105 28.68 -6.13 12.34
C ILE A 105 29.95 -5.84 13.11
N LYS A 106 29.85 -5.82 14.44
CA LYS A 106 30.99 -5.78 15.33
C LYS A 106 31.35 -7.24 15.68
N SER A 107 32.46 -7.75 15.13
CA SER A 107 32.94 -9.11 15.45
C SER A 107 33.29 -9.26 16.92
N SER A 108 33.14 -10.46 17.44
CA SER A 108 33.71 -10.84 18.73
C SER A 108 35.23 -11.08 18.62
N GLU A 109 35.88 -11.28 19.77
CA GLU A 109 37.32 -11.61 19.82
C GLU A 109 37.62 -13.04 19.35
N ASP A 110 36.61 -13.90 19.35
CA ASP A 110 36.75 -15.33 19.07
C ASP A 110 36.63 -15.70 17.58
N VAL A 111 36.28 -14.72 16.73
CA VAL A 111 36.09 -14.95 15.29
C VAL A 111 36.69 -13.85 14.43
N ASP A 112 37.00 -14.21 13.17
CA ASP A 112 37.27 -13.26 12.08
C ASP A 112 36.12 -13.31 11.08
N ILE A 113 35.55 -12.15 10.76
CA ILE A 113 34.50 -12.04 9.74
C ILE A 113 35.15 -11.98 8.36
N GLY A 114 34.93 -13.00 7.53
CA GLY A 114 35.39 -13.07 6.16
C GLY A 114 34.52 -12.26 5.22
N HIS A 115 33.22 -12.55 5.20
CA HIS A 115 32.26 -11.85 4.36
C HIS A 115 31.00 -11.49 5.15
N PHE A 116 30.47 -10.31 4.89
CA PHE A 116 29.21 -9.85 5.41
C PHE A 116 28.43 -9.09 4.34
N TYR A 117 27.28 -9.63 3.98
CA TYR A 117 26.35 -8.99 3.04
C TYR A 117 24.97 -8.91 3.67
N LEU A 118 24.32 -7.82 3.46
CA LEU A 118 22.97 -7.59 3.92
C LEU A 118 22.16 -6.94 2.81
N THR A 119 20.97 -7.46 2.59
CA THR A 119 19.99 -6.89 1.67
C THR A 119 18.71 -6.66 2.44
N GLN A 120 18.20 -5.46 2.39
CA GLN A 120 16.95 -5.08 3.04
C GLN A 120 15.91 -4.70 1.98
N HIS A 121 14.72 -5.25 2.12
CA HIS A 121 13.51 -4.88 1.38
C HIS A 121 12.41 -4.54 2.38
N GLY A 122 12.11 -3.25 2.53
CA GLY A 122 11.20 -2.82 3.60
C GLY A 122 11.66 -3.35 4.95
N ALA A 123 10.80 -4.12 5.62
CA ALA A 123 11.10 -4.73 6.91
C ALA A 123 11.87 -6.05 6.82
N VAL A 124 12.02 -6.66 5.64
CA VAL A 124 12.69 -7.94 5.47
C VAL A 124 14.18 -7.76 5.21
N VAL A 125 15.00 -8.40 6.02
CA VAL A 125 16.45 -8.42 5.87
C VAL A 125 16.93 -9.82 5.56
N THR A 126 17.74 -9.96 4.50
CA THR A 126 18.51 -11.16 4.22
C THR A 126 19.97 -10.86 4.51
N MET A 127 20.55 -11.62 5.42
CA MET A 127 21.95 -11.51 5.83
C MET A 127 22.71 -12.76 5.36
N THR A 128 23.85 -12.55 4.71
CA THR A 128 24.82 -13.61 4.42
C THR A 128 26.12 -13.28 5.15
N LEU A 129 26.63 -14.24 5.89
CA LEU A 129 27.79 -14.09 6.74
C LEU A 129 28.73 -15.30 6.58
N SER A 130 30.04 -15.05 6.48
CA SER A 130 31.05 -16.05 6.72
C SER A 130 32.05 -15.59 7.75
N PHE A 131 32.53 -16.51 8.55
CA PHE A 131 33.49 -16.24 9.61
C PHE A 131 34.41 -17.44 9.87
N THR A 132 35.55 -17.16 10.47
CA THR A 132 36.56 -18.17 10.86
C THR A 132 36.71 -18.15 12.38
N LEU A 133 36.76 -19.32 13.00
CA LEU A 133 37.04 -19.46 14.43
C LEU A 133 38.51 -19.17 14.72
N LYS A 134 38.77 -18.37 15.77
CA LYS A 134 40.10 -18.09 16.31
C LYS A 134 40.50 -19.03 17.43
N LYS A 135 39.51 -19.72 18.01
CA LYS A 135 39.67 -20.66 19.11
C LYS A 135 38.95 -21.96 18.77
N SER A 136 39.52 -23.07 19.22
CA SER A 136 38.81 -24.34 19.20
C SER A 136 37.70 -24.34 20.25
N VAL A 137 36.58 -24.98 19.90
CA VAL A 137 35.46 -25.22 20.80
C VAL A 137 35.49 -26.72 21.18
N PRO A 138 35.64 -27.08 22.46
CA PRO A 138 35.72 -28.48 22.85
C PRO A 138 34.42 -29.21 22.57
N GLN A 139 34.50 -30.50 22.38
CA GLN A 139 33.36 -31.38 22.25
C GLN A 139 32.46 -31.26 23.48
N GLU A 140 31.13 -31.34 23.28
CA GLU A 140 30.13 -31.23 24.33
C GLU A 140 30.14 -29.85 25.06
N SER A 141 30.66 -28.82 24.41
CA SER A 141 30.53 -27.49 24.93
C SER A 141 29.06 -27.07 24.97
N TYR A 142 28.64 -26.50 26.12
CA TYR A 142 27.34 -25.91 26.29
C TYR A 142 27.37 -24.37 26.11
N GLU A 143 28.52 -23.85 25.74
CA GLU A 143 28.71 -22.44 25.49
C GLU A 143 28.51 -22.12 23.99
N ASN A 144 27.80 -21.06 23.71
CA ASN A 144 27.66 -20.59 22.34
C ASN A 144 28.84 -19.69 21.99
N VAL A 145 29.32 -19.81 20.76
CA VAL A 145 30.31 -18.86 20.24
C VAL A 145 29.59 -17.62 19.76
N ILE A 146 29.91 -16.48 20.36
CA ILE A 146 29.42 -15.17 19.91
C ILE A 146 30.22 -14.79 18.67
N ILE A 147 29.54 -14.65 17.52
CA ILE A 147 30.16 -14.25 16.27
C ILE A 147 30.31 -12.72 16.22
N GLY A 148 29.29 -12.01 16.64
CA GLY A 148 29.30 -10.55 16.65
C GLY A 148 27.95 -9.95 16.96
N TYR A 149 27.87 -8.63 16.75
CA TYR A 149 26.68 -7.84 17.02
C TYR A 149 26.33 -6.99 15.82
N LEU A 150 25.08 -7.08 15.37
CA LEU A 150 24.52 -6.21 14.34
C LEU A 150 24.35 -4.80 14.87
N ARG A 151 24.49 -3.83 13.99
CA ARG A 151 24.20 -2.43 14.28
C ARG A 151 22.71 -2.23 14.63
N SER A 152 22.41 -1.22 15.42
CA SER A 152 21.06 -1.00 16.00
C SER A 152 19.94 -0.83 14.98
N ASP A 153 20.26 -0.32 13.79
CA ASP A 153 19.29 -0.06 12.72
C ASP A 153 18.89 -1.30 11.91
N ILE A 154 19.52 -2.45 12.17
CA ILE A 154 19.25 -3.72 11.47
C ILE A 154 19.06 -4.90 12.42
N LYS A 155 18.66 -4.63 13.66
CA LYS A 155 18.38 -5.68 14.64
C LYS A 155 17.06 -6.39 14.33
N PRO A 156 17.01 -7.75 14.47
CA PRO A 156 15.76 -8.48 14.32
C PRO A 156 14.69 -8.05 15.34
N VAL A 157 13.44 -8.04 14.90
CA VAL A 157 12.28 -7.85 15.81
C VAL A 157 12.16 -9.01 16.78
N GLN A 158 12.49 -10.22 16.32
CA GLN A 158 12.47 -11.45 17.12
C GLN A 158 13.67 -12.31 16.80
N GLU A 159 14.01 -13.22 17.72
CA GLU A 159 15.08 -14.20 17.53
C GLU A 159 14.81 -15.04 16.29
N THR A 160 15.84 -15.21 15.48
CA THR A 160 15.77 -15.98 14.22
C THR A 160 16.85 -17.06 14.23
N TRP A 161 16.44 -18.29 13.96
CA TRP A 161 17.33 -19.43 13.81
C TRP A 161 17.79 -19.60 12.37
N THR A 162 19.02 -20.04 12.19
CA THR A 162 19.63 -20.32 10.89
C THR A 162 20.55 -21.52 10.98
N LEU A 163 20.86 -22.10 9.82
CA LEU A 163 21.89 -23.13 9.73
C LEU A 163 23.21 -22.48 9.29
N MET A 164 24.28 -22.88 9.94
CA MET A 164 25.64 -22.47 9.65
C MET A 164 26.41 -23.69 9.11
N GLY A 165 26.68 -23.67 7.82
CA GLY A 165 27.46 -24.73 7.14
C GLY A 165 28.93 -24.55 7.40
N GLU A 166 29.63 -25.64 7.74
CA GLU A 166 31.07 -25.67 7.85
C GLU A 166 31.70 -25.92 6.48
N GLN A 167 32.62 -25.04 6.09
CA GLN A 167 33.26 -25.11 4.77
C GLN A 167 34.21 -26.31 4.73
N GLY A 168 34.09 -27.14 3.67
CA GLY A 168 34.91 -28.31 3.48
C GLY A 168 34.40 -29.56 4.21
N SER A 169 33.25 -29.49 4.88
CA SER A 169 32.58 -30.57 5.55
C SER A 169 31.10 -30.64 5.14
N ASN A 170 30.44 -31.76 5.37
CA ASN A 170 29.01 -31.94 5.18
C ASN A 170 28.21 -31.60 6.46
N LYS A 171 28.88 -31.01 7.44
CA LYS A 171 28.27 -30.67 8.73
C LYS A 171 27.62 -29.30 8.70
N SER A 172 26.52 -29.19 9.41
CA SER A 172 25.85 -27.90 9.67
C SER A 172 25.55 -27.78 11.15
N HIS A 173 25.69 -26.59 11.66
CA HIS A 173 25.46 -26.24 13.05
C HIS A 173 24.30 -25.27 13.13
N GLN A 174 23.60 -25.26 14.26
CA GLN A 174 22.58 -24.26 14.49
C GLN A 174 23.22 -22.93 14.83
N GLY A 175 22.64 -21.87 14.33
CA GLY A 175 22.99 -20.52 14.70
C GLY A 175 21.73 -19.70 14.95
N ARG A 176 21.91 -18.57 15.61
CA ARG A 176 20.79 -17.64 15.83
C ARG A 176 21.21 -16.20 15.77
N VAL A 177 20.26 -15.38 15.38
CA VAL A 177 20.34 -13.93 15.43
C VAL A 177 19.30 -13.45 16.44
N LYS A 178 19.76 -12.92 17.55
CA LYS A 178 18.90 -12.47 18.66
C LYS A 178 18.32 -11.07 18.37
N SER A 179 17.23 -10.75 19.02
CA SER A 179 16.58 -9.43 18.92
C SER A 179 17.45 -8.26 19.43
N ASN A 180 18.45 -8.53 20.26
CA ASN A 180 19.45 -7.53 20.64
C ASN A 180 20.55 -7.31 19.57
N GLY A 181 20.50 -8.08 18.46
CA GLY A 181 21.46 -8.04 17.36
C GLY A 181 22.65 -9.00 17.51
N GLN A 182 22.74 -9.77 18.60
CA GLN A 182 23.80 -10.74 18.81
C GLN A 182 23.64 -11.92 17.85
N ILE A 183 24.72 -12.34 17.19
CA ILE A 183 24.79 -13.51 16.33
C ILE A 183 25.61 -14.57 17.04
N GLU A 184 25.08 -15.77 17.15
CA GLU A 184 25.70 -16.88 17.86
C GLU A 184 25.74 -18.14 16.99
N LEU A 185 26.85 -18.89 17.08
CA LEU A 185 26.93 -20.29 16.70
C LEU A 185 26.55 -21.12 17.91
N TRP A 186 25.59 -22.02 17.73
CA TRP A 186 25.11 -22.90 18.80
C TRP A 186 25.95 -24.16 18.85
N CYS A 187 26.61 -24.39 19.97
CA CYS A 187 27.57 -25.48 20.13
C CYS A 187 27.06 -26.62 21.02
N TRP A 188 25.79 -26.67 21.38
CA TRP A 188 25.22 -27.69 22.26
C TRP A 188 25.22 -29.07 21.61
N GLY A 189 25.92 -30.01 22.22
CA GLY A 189 26.01 -31.37 21.74
C GLY A 189 26.75 -31.53 20.40
N ALA A 190 27.43 -30.47 19.97
CA ALA A 190 28.21 -30.50 18.75
C ALA A 190 29.53 -31.25 18.94
N ASP A 191 30.08 -31.78 17.85
CA ASP A 191 31.48 -32.23 17.80
C ASP A 191 32.42 -31.06 18.12
N ALA A 192 33.66 -31.36 18.50
CA ALA A 192 34.67 -30.34 18.68
C ALA A 192 34.84 -29.52 17.37
N LEU A 193 34.91 -28.22 17.52
CA LEU A 193 35.17 -27.31 16.40
C LEU A 193 36.61 -26.83 16.52
N ASP A 194 37.39 -27.06 15.49
CA ASP A 194 38.79 -26.65 15.52
C ASP A 194 38.94 -25.17 15.18
N LYS A 195 39.98 -24.56 15.69
CA LYS A 195 40.47 -23.28 15.25
C LYS A 195 40.69 -23.30 13.73
N ASP A 196 40.45 -22.17 13.10
CA ASP A 196 40.57 -21.96 11.64
C ASP A 196 39.45 -22.61 10.80
N HIS A 197 38.45 -23.26 11.41
CA HIS A 197 37.23 -23.67 10.72
C HIS A 197 36.44 -22.47 10.23
N ILE A 198 36.02 -22.54 8.97
CA ILE A 198 35.25 -21.49 8.31
C ILE A 198 33.77 -21.87 8.27
N PHE A 199 32.91 -21.01 8.69
CA PHE A 199 31.48 -21.20 8.64
C PHE A 199 30.82 -20.15 7.74
N SER A 200 29.68 -20.53 7.15
CA SER A 200 28.85 -19.61 6.40
C SER A 200 27.38 -19.84 6.71
N CYS A 201 26.59 -18.76 6.71
CA CYS A 201 25.16 -18.84 6.87
C CYS A 201 24.43 -17.78 6.06
N THR A 202 23.15 -18.04 5.81
CA THR A 202 22.19 -17.06 5.34
C THR A 202 21.01 -17.05 6.29
N ALA A 203 20.71 -15.89 6.86
CA ALA A 203 19.58 -15.68 7.74
C ALA A 203 18.61 -14.66 7.14
N VAL A 204 17.32 -14.88 7.33
CA VAL A 204 16.25 -13.95 6.93
C VAL A 204 15.46 -13.59 8.16
N PHE A 205 15.31 -12.29 8.42
CA PHE A 205 14.61 -11.79 9.59
C PHE A 205 13.90 -10.45 9.31
N LEU A 206 13.00 -10.07 10.21
CA LEU A 206 12.29 -8.80 10.16
C LEU A 206 12.99 -7.77 11.04
N VAL A 207 13.02 -6.53 10.57
CA VAL A 207 13.49 -5.37 11.33
C VAL A 207 12.37 -4.33 11.48
N ASN A 208 12.48 -3.46 12.48
CA ASN A 208 11.60 -2.30 12.57
C ASN A 208 11.97 -1.31 11.45
N THR A 209 10.95 -0.85 10.72
CA THR A 209 11.09 0.19 9.68
C THR A 209 10.71 1.55 10.22
#